data_41bff0d930b8bf0fec6a528c2269b488
#
_entry.id   41bff0d930b8bf0fec6a528c2269b488
#
_cell.length_a   1.000
_cell.length_b   1.000
_cell.length_c   1.000
_cell.angle_alpha   90.00
_cell.angle_beta   90.00
_cell.angle_gamma   90.00
#
_symmetry.space_group_name_H-M   'P 1'
#
loop_
_entity.id
_entity.type
_entity.pdbx_description
1 polymer ?
#
loop_
_entity_poly.entity_id
_entity_poly.type
_entity_poly.pdbx_seq_one_letter_code
_entity_poly.pdbx_strand_id
1 'polypeptide(L)'
;MIFSLNRVIDSLAGLLSEEYPDYPVYDSPNQQGTSFPCFFLFFMPSTIEEHVGNRYFRDLGVDIIFVQQRNLVNGNQKIHEIAEFLDRNLDPFPYTDGSGENVPVPVYDQQWNIEDEELHYQFHIRTRIMVKETENLMQD
;
A
#
# COMPACT_ATOMS: atom_id res chain seq x y z
N MET A 1 -12.23 -12.98 -8.00
CA MET A 1 -11.42 -12.49 -6.87
C MET A 1 -12.22 -11.47 -6.08
N ILE A 2 -12.28 -11.63 -4.79
CA ILE A 2 -12.84 -10.62 -3.90
C ILE A 2 -11.69 -9.75 -3.40
N PHE A 3 -11.73 -8.48 -3.74
CA PHE A 3 -10.68 -7.54 -3.36
C PHE A 3 -10.85 -7.13 -1.90
N SER A 4 -9.78 -7.20 -1.13
CA SER A 4 -9.81 -6.89 0.30
C SER A 4 -8.74 -5.85 0.64
N LEU A 5 -9.14 -4.82 1.39
CA LEU A 5 -8.21 -3.79 1.84
C LEU A 5 -7.13 -4.38 2.75
N ASN A 6 -7.50 -5.34 3.61
CA ASN A 6 -6.52 -5.98 4.48
C ASN A 6 -5.50 -6.79 3.68
N ARG A 7 -5.90 -7.36 2.54
CA ARG A 7 -4.96 -8.07 1.67
C ARG A 7 -3.98 -7.13 0.99
N VAL A 8 -4.39 -5.91 0.71
CA VAL A 8 -3.46 -4.89 0.20
C VAL A 8 -2.37 -4.63 1.23
N ILE A 9 -2.76 -4.44 2.49
CA ILE A 9 -1.78 -4.23 3.57
C ILE A 9 -0.85 -5.43 3.70
N ASP A 10 -1.41 -6.64 3.74
CA ASP A 10 -0.61 -7.86 3.88
C ASP A 10 0.38 -8.03 2.71
N SER A 11 -0.08 -7.78 1.50
CA SER A 11 0.75 -7.90 0.30
C SER A 11 1.91 -6.90 0.32
N LEU A 12 1.61 -5.67 0.71
CA LEU A 12 2.61 -4.61 0.77
C LEU A 12 3.59 -4.86 1.91
N ALA A 13 3.10 -5.28 3.06
CA ALA A 13 3.96 -5.63 4.19
C ALA A 13 4.90 -6.78 3.82
N GLY A 14 4.40 -7.76 3.08
CA GLY A 14 5.22 -8.86 2.58
C GLY A 14 6.33 -8.40 1.66
N LEU A 15 6.00 -7.50 0.73
CA LEU A 15 6.98 -6.94 -0.19
C LEU A 15 8.09 -6.19 0.55
N LEU A 16 7.70 -5.35 1.50
CA LEU A 16 8.66 -4.57 2.29
C LEU A 16 9.48 -5.46 3.21
N SER A 17 8.87 -6.45 3.85
CA SER A 17 9.58 -7.33 4.78
C SER A 17 10.58 -8.24 4.08
N GLU A 18 10.34 -8.58 2.83
CA GLU A 18 11.28 -9.38 2.05
C GLU A 18 12.56 -8.60 1.77
N GLU A 19 12.45 -7.34 1.43
CA GLU A 19 13.61 -6.50 1.12
C GLU A 19 14.25 -5.90 2.37
N TYR A 20 13.42 -5.53 3.36
CA TYR A 20 13.88 -4.86 4.58
C TYR A 20 13.38 -5.63 5.80
N PRO A 21 13.91 -6.85 6.04
CA PRO A 21 13.38 -7.71 7.10
C PRO A 21 13.58 -7.16 8.51
N ASP A 22 14.52 -6.22 8.69
CA ASP A 22 14.79 -5.66 10.01
C ASP A 22 13.91 -4.46 10.35
N TYR A 23 13.08 -4.00 9.41
CA TYR A 23 12.24 -2.83 9.62
C TYR A 23 10.80 -3.27 9.86
N PRO A 24 10.24 -3.00 11.05
CA PRO A 24 8.83 -3.30 11.31
C PRO A 24 7.90 -2.54 10.37
N VAL A 25 6.75 -3.14 10.08
CA VAL A 25 5.70 -2.53 9.26
C VAL A 25 4.45 -2.42 10.13
N TYR A 26 3.92 -1.21 10.25
CA TYR A 26 2.75 -0.93 11.06
C TYR A 26 1.62 -0.41 10.16
N ASP A 27 0.39 -0.83 10.41
CA ASP A 27 -0.78 -0.36 9.67
C ASP A 27 -1.63 0.63 10.47
N SER A 28 -1.18 0.98 11.65
CA SER A 28 -1.85 1.98 12.47
C SER A 28 -0.82 2.65 13.37
N PRO A 29 -1.11 3.86 13.86
CA PRO A 29 -0.20 4.52 14.78
C PRO A 29 0.00 3.68 16.02
N ASN A 30 1.22 3.32 16.30
CA ASN A 30 1.58 2.58 17.50
C ASN A 30 2.38 3.52 18.39
N GLN A 31 1.75 3.97 19.44
CA GLN A 31 2.37 4.96 20.33
C GLN A 31 3.30 4.34 21.37
N GLN A 32 3.24 3.03 21.51
CA GLN A 32 4.11 2.30 22.44
C GLN A 32 4.83 1.21 21.68
N GLY A 33 6.13 1.12 21.89
CA GLY A 33 6.92 0.07 21.30
C GLY A 33 7.24 0.25 19.83
N THR A 34 7.03 1.45 19.27
CA THR A 34 7.45 1.74 17.91
C THR A 34 8.98 1.72 17.84
N SER A 35 9.52 0.90 16.95
CA SER A 35 10.95 0.80 16.71
C SER A 35 11.31 1.50 15.41
N PHE A 36 12.42 2.24 15.41
CA PHE A 36 12.92 2.92 14.23
C PHE A 36 14.22 2.26 13.78
N PRO A 37 14.44 2.17 12.44
CA PRO A 37 13.56 2.61 11.36
C PRO A 37 12.39 1.66 11.17
N CYS A 38 11.29 2.20 10.62
CA CYS A 38 10.08 1.41 10.40
C CYS A 38 9.26 1.99 9.25
N PHE A 39 8.25 1.21 8.82
CA PHE A 39 7.28 1.66 7.84
C PHE A 39 5.90 1.78 8.47
N PHE A 40 5.16 2.79 8.05
CA PHE A 40 3.73 2.91 8.31
C PHE A 40 2.99 2.84 6.99
N LEU A 41 1.88 2.11 6.96
CA LEU A 41 1.05 1.95 5.78
C LEU A 41 -0.33 2.54 6.08
N PHE A 42 -0.74 3.52 5.28
CA PHE A 42 -2.04 4.15 5.44
C PHE A 42 -2.76 4.19 4.11
N PHE A 43 -4.08 4.12 4.19
CA PHE A 43 -4.92 4.38 3.03
C PHE A 43 -5.28 5.85 2.96
N MET A 44 -5.19 6.43 1.76
CA MET A 44 -5.80 7.70 1.45
C MET A 44 -7.28 7.45 1.14
N PRO A 45 -8.10 8.51 1.03
CA PRO A 45 -9.50 8.32 0.71
C PRO A 45 -9.69 7.44 -0.52
N SER A 46 -10.65 6.51 -0.42
CA SER A 46 -10.93 5.52 -1.46
C SER A 46 -12.30 5.77 -2.05
N THR A 47 -12.43 5.62 -3.36
CA THR A 47 -13.69 5.79 -4.06
C THR A 47 -14.11 4.51 -4.75
N ILE A 48 -15.43 4.37 -4.93
CA ILE A 48 -16.02 3.30 -5.72
C ILE A 48 -16.68 3.95 -6.92
N GLU A 49 -16.33 3.49 -8.12
CA GLU A 49 -16.89 3.98 -9.36
C GLU A 49 -17.80 2.92 -9.97
N GLU A 50 -18.99 3.34 -10.38
CA GLU A 50 -19.91 2.48 -11.10
C GLU A 50 -19.76 2.70 -12.59
N HIS A 51 -19.64 1.61 -13.35
CA HIS A 51 -19.49 1.64 -14.79
C HIS A 51 -20.64 0.88 -15.45
N VAL A 52 -20.77 1.02 -16.76
CA VAL A 52 -21.81 0.37 -17.53
C VAL A 52 -21.74 -1.15 -17.33
N GLY A 53 -22.90 -1.79 -17.17
CA GLY A 53 -22.98 -3.24 -17.01
C GLY A 53 -22.76 -3.72 -15.59
N ASN A 54 -23.07 -2.88 -14.61
CA ASN A 54 -22.93 -3.21 -13.18
C ASN A 54 -21.49 -3.53 -12.81
N ARG A 55 -20.56 -2.86 -13.46
CA ARG A 55 -19.14 -2.98 -13.12
C ARG A 55 -18.79 -1.93 -12.09
N TYR A 56 -18.12 -2.36 -11.05
CA TYR A 56 -17.70 -1.48 -9.97
C TYR A 56 -16.20 -1.57 -9.83
N PHE A 57 -15.56 -0.41 -9.69
CA PHE A 57 -14.12 -0.32 -9.51
C PHE A 57 -13.83 0.45 -8.24
N ARG A 58 -12.85 -0.04 -7.51
CA ARG A 58 -12.31 0.70 -6.37
C ARG A 58 -11.03 1.39 -6.83
N ASP A 59 -10.97 2.69 -6.56
CA ASP A 59 -9.74 3.46 -6.69
C ASP A 59 -9.22 3.71 -5.29
N LEU A 60 -8.04 3.19 -4.99
CA LEU A 60 -7.47 3.21 -3.65
C LEU A 60 -6.13 3.88 -3.67
N GLY A 61 -5.98 4.93 -2.86
CA GLY A 61 -4.70 5.56 -2.63
C GLY A 61 -4.01 4.94 -1.43
N VAL A 62 -2.71 4.75 -1.53
CA VAL A 62 -1.88 4.17 -0.48
C VAL A 62 -0.73 5.12 -0.18
N ASP A 63 -0.42 5.30 1.09
CA ASP A 63 0.70 6.12 1.56
C ASP A 63 1.63 5.22 2.36
N ILE A 64 2.86 5.06 1.87
CA ILE A 64 3.91 4.34 2.58
C ILE A 64 4.83 5.38 3.21
N ILE A 65 4.93 5.36 4.54
CA ILE A 65 5.79 6.29 5.25
C ILE A 65 6.96 5.52 5.84
N PHE A 66 8.17 5.93 5.49
CA PHE A 66 9.38 5.38 6.11
C PHE A 66 9.91 6.39 7.12
N VAL A 67 10.03 5.94 8.37
CA VAL A 67 10.46 6.78 9.48
C VAL A 67 11.78 6.24 10.01
N GLN A 68 12.74 7.13 10.20
CA GLN A 68 14.02 6.80 10.78
C GLN A 68 14.37 7.82 11.85
N GLN A 69 15.45 7.58 12.57
CA GLN A 69 15.91 8.54 13.58
C GLN A 69 16.24 9.87 12.91
N ARG A 70 15.96 10.96 13.63
CA ARG A 70 16.21 12.29 13.11
C ARG A 70 17.71 12.61 13.14
N ASN A 71 18.09 13.53 12.26
CA ASN A 71 19.47 14.06 12.21
C ASN A 71 20.52 12.99 11.91
N LEU A 72 20.13 11.95 11.16
CA LEU A 72 21.11 10.96 10.72
C LEU A 72 22.01 11.54 9.64
N VAL A 73 23.30 11.26 9.77
CA VAL A 73 24.24 11.55 8.69
C VAL A 73 23.85 10.65 7.51
N ASN A 74 23.68 11.27 6.34
CA ASN A 74 23.27 10.54 5.12
C ASN A 74 21.91 9.87 5.23
N GLY A 75 21.00 10.39 6.09
CA GLY A 75 19.66 9.85 6.23
C GLY A 75 18.86 9.82 4.94
N ASN A 76 19.05 10.85 4.09
CA ASN A 76 18.33 10.92 2.83
C ASN A 76 18.78 9.86 1.84
N GLN A 77 19.98 9.31 1.96
CA GLN A 77 20.42 8.23 1.08
C GLN A 77 19.56 6.97 1.24
N LYS A 78 19.21 6.63 2.47
CA LYS A 78 18.33 5.50 2.73
C LYS A 78 16.93 5.76 2.18
N ILE A 79 16.43 6.98 2.34
CA ILE A 79 15.13 7.36 1.80
C ILE A 79 15.11 7.23 0.28
N HIS A 80 16.16 7.72 -0.39
CA HIS A 80 16.26 7.60 -1.85
C HIS A 80 16.31 6.15 -2.28
N GLU A 81 17.06 5.32 -1.57
CA GLU A 81 17.16 3.88 -1.86
C GLU A 81 15.81 3.20 -1.79
N ILE A 82 15.03 3.49 -0.75
CA ILE A 82 13.71 2.92 -0.58
C ILE A 82 12.76 3.41 -1.66
N ALA A 83 12.79 4.71 -1.97
CA ALA A 83 11.94 5.26 -3.02
C ALA A 83 12.24 4.59 -4.37
N GLU A 84 13.51 4.39 -4.70
CA GLU A 84 13.90 3.72 -5.94
C GLU A 84 13.47 2.26 -5.94
N PHE A 85 13.56 1.58 -4.81
CA PHE A 85 13.07 0.20 -4.68
C PHE A 85 11.57 0.15 -4.98
N LEU A 86 10.79 1.06 -4.41
CA LEU A 86 9.36 1.12 -4.63
C LEU A 86 9.02 1.46 -6.09
N ASP A 87 9.77 2.39 -6.68
CA ASP A 87 9.59 2.73 -8.09
C ASP A 87 9.71 1.49 -8.99
N ARG A 88 10.63 0.59 -8.66
CA ARG A 88 10.90 -0.59 -9.48
C ARG A 88 9.99 -1.77 -9.19
N ASN A 89 9.40 -1.85 -8.00
CA ASN A 89 8.76 -3.08 -7.52
C ASN A 89 7.28 -2.98 -7.23
N LEU A 90 6.69 -1.79 -7.29
CA LEU A 90 5.26 -1.65 -6.99
C LEU A 90 4.35 -1.93 -8.20
N ASP A 91 4.83 -1.74 -9.40
CA ASP A 91 3.99 -1.89 -10.59
C ASP A 91 4.47 -3.07 -11.44
N PRO A 92 3.66 -4.11 -11.64
CA PRO A 92 2.32 -4.28 -11.09
C PRO A 92 2.35 -4.61 -9.59
N PHE A 93 1.34 -4.13 -8.88
CA PHE A 93 1.23 -4.42 -7.45
C PHE A 93 0.94 -5.90 -7.25
N PRO A 94 1.73 -6.60 -6.43
CA PRO A 94 1.59 -8.06 -6.29
C PRO A 94 0.53 -8.42 -5.26
N TYR A 95 -0.72 -8.20 -5.59
CA TYR A 95 -1.83 -8.50 -4.70
C TYR A 95 -1.94 -10.02 -4.50
N THR A 96 -1.92 -10.44 -3.25
CA THR A 96 -2.08 -11.84 -2.86
C THR A 96 -3.50 -12.03 -2.33
N ASP A 97 -4.27 -12.92 -2.95
CA ASP A 97 -5.69 -13.07 -2.66
C ASP A 97 -6.01 -14.05 -1.53
N GLY A 98 -4.98 -14.56 -0.87
CA GLY A 98 -5.16 -15.51 0.23
C GLY A 98 -5.12 -16.97 -0.19
N SER A 99 -5.16 -17.25 -1.50
CA SER A 99 -5.02 -18.61 -2.01
C SER A 99 -3.55 -18.95 -2.33
N GLY A 100 -2.66 -17.98 -2.15
CA GLY A 100 -1.26 -18.12 -2.51
C GLY A 100 -0.95 -17.65 -3.91
N GLU A 101 -1.94 -17.22 -4.67
CA GLU A 101 -1.74 -16.69 -6.01
C GLU A 101 -1.58 -15.18 -5.97
N ASN A 102 -0.62 -14.69 -6.74
CA ASN A 102 -0.43 -13.26 -6.93
C ASN A 102 -1.26 -12.81 -8.12
N VAL A 103 -2.05 -11.77 -7.91
CA VAL A 103 -2.84 -11.15 -8.97
C VAL A 103 -2.21 -9.80 -9.26
N PRO A 104 -1.69 -9.55 -10.46
CA PRO A 104 -1.10 -8.27 -10.76
C PRO A 104 -2.18 -7.19 -10.85
N VAL A 105 -1.98 -6.09 -10.14
CA VAL A 105 -2.90 -4.96 -10.13
C VAL A 105 -2.15 -3.74 -10.64
N PRO A 106 -2.67 -3.03 -11.65
CA PRO A 106 -2.00 -1.84 -12.15
C PRO A 106 -1.87 -0.75 -11.10
N VAL A 107 -0.74 -0.08 -11.11
CA VAL A 107 -0.43 1.02 -10.21
C VAL A 107 -0.26 2.29 -11.03
N TYR A 108 -0.74 3.40 -10.50
CA TYR A 108 -0.60 4.68 -11.18
C TYR A 108 -0.41 5.82 -10.17
N ASP A 109 -0.03 6.98 -10.67
CA ASP A 109 0.22 8.17 -9.84
C ASP A 109 1.24 7.91 -8.73
N GLN A 110 2.32 7.22 -9.06
CA GLN A 110 3.42 7.01 -8.13
C GLN A 110 4.18 8.32 -7.93
N GLN A 111 4.29 8.75 -6.69
CA GLN A 111 5.00 9.98 -6.34
C GLN A 111 5.54 9.87 -4.94
N TRP A 112 6.60 10.60 -4.66
CA TRP A 112 7.16 10.63 -3.31
C TRP A 112 7.78 11.98 -3.01
N ASN A 113 7.89 12.27 -1.71
CA ASN A 113 8.61 13.44 -1.23
C ASN A 113 9.18 13.13 0.14
N ILE A 114 10.06 14.00 0.59
CA ILE A 114 10.62 13.94 1.94
C ILE A 114 9.98 15.07 2.73
N GLU A 115 9.42 14.72 3.89
CA GLU A 115 8.74 15.66 4.75
C GLU A 115 9.12 15.32 6.19
N ASP A 116 9.63 16.29 6.95
CA ASP A 116 10.08 16.09 8.33
C ASP A 116 11.07 14.93 8.46
N GLU A 117 12.00 14.82 7.51
CA GLU A 117 13.00 13.75 7.45
C GLU A 117 12.40 12.35 7.26
N GLU A 118 11.17 12.27 6.79
CA GLU A 118 10.48 11.01 6.51
C GLU A 118 10.17 10.90 5.03
N LEU A 119 10.21 9.68 4.51
CA LEU A 119 9.74 9.40 3.16
C LEU A 119 8.22 9.26 3.18
N HIS A 120 7.56 9.94 2.26
CA HIS A 120 6.14 9.73 1.98
C HIS A 120 6.03 9.28 0.54
N TYR A 121 5.71 8.01 0.35
CA TYR A 121 5.57 7.43 -0.98
C TYR A 121 4.10 7.09 -1.21
N GLN A 122 3.51 7.67 -2.25
CA GLN A 122 2.09 7.54 -2.51
C GLN A 122 1.87 6.95 -3.89
N PHE A 123 0.84 6.13 -3.99
CA PHE A 123 0.44 5.56 -5.26
C PHE A 123 -1.03 5.19 -5.21
N HIS A 124 -1.59 4.92 -6.39
CA HIS A 124 -2.98 4.49 -6.51
C HIS A 124 -3.06 3.16 -7.22
N ILE A 125 -4.02 2.36 -6.80
CA ILE A 125 -4.40 1.15 -7.51
C ILE A 125 -5.87 1.23 -7.84
N ARG A 126 -6.26 0.58 -8.93
CA ARG A 126 -7.65 0.54 -9.36
C ARG A 126 -7.99 -0.89 -9.73
N THR A 127 -9.01 -1.42 -9.12
CA THR A 127 -9.37 -2.81 -9.34
C THR A 127 -10.88 -2.99 -9.35
N ARG A 128 -11.33 -3.98 -10.07
CA ARG A 128 -12.72 -4.36 -10.11
C ARG A 128 -13.10 -5.04 -8.79
N ILE A 129 -14.29 -4.71 -8.27
CA ILE A 129 -14.75 -5.26 -7.01
C ILE A 129 -16.17 -5.84 -7.19
N MET A 130 -16.56 -6.66 -6.22
CA MET A 130 -17.81 -7.42 -6.27
C MET A 130 -18.84 -6.96 -5.23
N VAL A 131 -18.59 -5.83 -4.56
CA VAL A 131 -19.38 -5.42 -3.40
C VAL A 131 -20.88 -5.26 -3.75
N LYS A 132 -21.19 -4.76 -4.93
CA LYS A 132 -22.58 -4.55 -5.33
C LYS A 132 -23.30 -5.85 -5.69
N GLU A 133 -22.57 -6.83 -6.20
CA GLU A 133 -23.12 -8.15 -6.44
C GLU A 133 -23.53 -8.81 -5.13
N THR A 134 -22.69 -8.66 -4.09
CA THR A 134 -23.01 -9.16 -2.77
C THR A 134 -24.26 -8.50 -2.21
N GLU A 135 -24.39 -7.18 -2.36
CA GLU A 135 -25.57 -6.45 -1.93
C GLU A 135 -26.83 -6.95 -2.62
N ASN A 136 -26.73 -7.18 -3.92
CA ASN A 136 -27.89 -7.67 -4.69
C ASN A 136 -28.33 -9.04 -4.20
N LEU A 137 -27.41 -9.91 -3.87
CA LEU A 137 -27.73 -11.23 -3.32
C LEU A 137 -28.42 -11.13 -1.97
N MET A 138 -28.05 -10.15 -1.18
CA MET A 138 -28.61 -9.96 0.16
C MET A 138 -30.03 -9.40 0.13
N GLN A 139 -30.45 -8.79 -0.96
CA GLN A 139 -31.77 -8.19 -1.10
C GLN A 139 -32.85 -9.22 -1.43
N ASP A 140 -32.48 -10.38 -1.86
CA ASP A 140 -33.37 -11.44 -2.18
C ASP A 140 -33.74 -12.28 -0.96
#